data_b2bc2761b256c8d645ffd3282f9bebc2
#
_entry.id   b2bc2761b256c8d645ffd3282f9bebc2
#
_cell.length_a   1.000
_cell.length_b   1.000
_cell.length_c   1.000
_cell.angle_alpha   90.00
_cell.angle_beta   90.00
_cell.angle_gamma   90.00
#
_symmetry.space_group_name_H-M   'P 1'
#
loop_
_entity.id
_entity.type
_entity.pdbx_description
1 polymer ?
#
loop_
_entity_poly.entity_id
_entity_poly.type
_entity_poly.pdbx_seq_one_letter_code
_entity_poly.pdbx_strand_id
1 'polypeptide(L)'
;MGSLPEIFKKVISFLEKEKIDYLVIGGVAMSVQVFPRMTQDVDVCVSIKKKDVKGFLRKAGEYGFTFDEKKALKSVKETGTFKVSRNGLRVDFIILSTDFEKTALSRGQRLEIFGTKALFPTPEDLILLKVVPHRAIDVADIENIAKKFQGKLDKEYLISWAQKLSDEAENLKIYKEVKRVLGK
;
A
#
# COMPACT_ATOMS: atom_id res chain seq x y z
N MET A 1 18.99 -14.50 -9.92
CA MET A 1 18.16 -13.87 -8.88
C MET A 1 17.35 -12.77 -9.52
N GLY A 2 16.05 -12.69 -9.20
CA GLY A 2 15.21 -11.59 -9.69
C GLY A 2 15.59 -10.26 -9.02
N SER A 3 15.30 -9.13 -9.67
CA SER A 3 15.49 -7.80 -9.09
C SER A 3 14.13 -7.17 -8.72
N LEU A 4 14.15 -6.24 -7.75
CA LEU A 4 12.95 -5.50 -7.36
C LEU A 4 12.31 -4.76 -8.54
N PRO A 5 13.07 -4.09 -9.45
CA PRO A 5 12.51 -3.48 -10.65
C PRO A 5 11.78 -4.48 -11.56
N GLU A 6 12.32 -5.68 -11.74
CA GLU A 6 11.69 -6.71 -12.60
C GLU A 6 10.37 -7.22 -12.03
N ILE A 7 10.31 -7.55 -10.72
CA ILE A 7 9.06 -8.02 -10.12
C ILE A 7 8.03 -6.89 -10.05
N PHE A 8 8.47 -5.65 -9.77
CA PHE A 8 7.61 -4.47 -9.79
C PHE A 8 6.97 -4.27 -11.18
N LYS A 9 7.78 -4.20 -12.24
CA LYS A 9 7.29 -4.09 -13.61
C LYS A 9 6.30 -5.22 -13.95
N LYS A 10 6.60 -6.44 -13.51
CA LYS A 10 5.76 -7.61 -13.81
C LYS A 10 4.43 -7.56 -13.10
N VAL A 11 4.40 -7.19 -11.82
CA VAL A 11 3.13 -7.09 -11.08
C VAL A 11 2.27 -5.95 -11.58
N ILE A 12 2.85 -4.78 -11.88
CA ILE A 12 2.09 -3.65 -12.45
C ILE A 12 1.52 -4.03 -13.81
N SER A 13 2.31 -4.64 -14.70
CA SER A 13 1.83 -5.13 -16.00
C SER A 13 0.67 -6.14 -15.87
N PHE A 14 0.73 -7.03 -14.89
CA PHE A 14 -0.35 -7.96 -14.59
C PHE A 14 -1.62 -7.22 -14.18
N LEU A 15 -1.55 -6.34 -13.20
CA LEU A 15 -2.72 -5.62 -12.68
C LEU A 15 -3.38 -4.73 -13.75
N GLU A 16 -2.58 -4.00 -14.53
CA GLU A 16 -3.07 -3.14 -15.61
C GLU A 16 -3.75 -3.95 -16.74
N LYS A 17 -3.16 -5.07 -17.18
CA LYS A 17 -3.73 -5.91 -18.21
C LYS A 17 -5.03 -6.60 -17.79
N GLU A 18 -5.09 -7.02 -16.53
CA GLU A 18 -6.30 -7.62 -15.96
C GLU A 18 -7.33 -6.57 -15.50
N LYS A 19 -7.04 -5.27 -15.70
CA LYS A 19 -7.91 -4.15 -15.32
C LYS A 19 -8.32 -4.19 -13.85
N ILE A 20 -7.35 -4.53 -12.99
CA ILE A 20 -7.54 -4.56 -11.55
C ILE A 20 -7.09 -3.22 -10.98
N ASP A 21 -7.99 -2.51 -10.30
CA ASP A 21 -7.63 -1.28 -9.62
C ASP A 21 -6.73 -1.58 -8.42
N TYR A 22 -5.66 -0.79 -8.29
CA TYR A 22 -4.62 -1.04 -7.30
C TYR A 22 -3.98 0.26 -6.80
N LEU A 23 -3.28 0.16 -5.68
CA LEU A 23 -2.47 1.24 -5.11
C LEU A 23 -1.17 0.65 -4.57
N VAL A 24 -0.02 1.10 -5.08
CA VAL A 24 1.29 0.65 -4.57
C VAL A 24 1.60 1.40 -3.29
N ILE A 25 1.89 0.67 -2.21
CA ILE A 25 2.17 1.22 -0.90
C ILE A 25 3.55 0.78 -0.38
N GLY A 26 3.80 0.86 0.91
CA GLY A 26 4.99 0.33 1.56
C GLY A 26 6.30 1.00 1.15
N GLY A 27 7.35 0.19 1.06
CA GLY A 27 8.71 0.66 0.81
C GLY A 27 8.91 1.28 -0.57
N VAL A 28 8.23 0.76 -1.60
CA VAL A 28 8.30 1.31 -2.97
C VAL A 28 7.64 2.68 -3.04
N ALA A 29 6.50 2.89 -2.38
CA ALA A 29 5.84 4.20 -2.30
C ALA A 29 6.73 5.23 -1.58
N MET A 30 7.41 4.84 -0.50
CA MET A 30 8.40 5.71 0.16
C MET A 30 9.56 6.06 -0.77
N SER A 31 10.05 5.10 -1.54
CA SER A 31 11.19 5.32 -2.43
C SER A 31 10.89 6.30 -3.57
N VAL A 32 9.68 6.27 -4.13
CA VAL A 32 9.29 7.19 -5.21
C VAL A 32 8.93 8.58 -4.69
N GLN A 33 8.34 8.69 -3.50
CA GLN A 33 7.80 9.95 -3.01
C GLN A 33 8.70 10.69 -2.03
N VAL A 34 9.52 9.97 -1.24
CA VAL A 34 10.25 10.59 -0.11
C VAL A 34 11.75 10.47 -0.28
N PHE A 35 12.30 9.27 -0.18
CA PHE A 35 13.74 9.00 -0.34
C PHE A 35 13.96 7.56 -0.76
N PRO A 36 15.02 7.28 -1.55
CA PRO A 36 15.38 5.90 -1.90
C PRO A 36 15.63 5.07 -0.64
N ARG A 37 14.96 3.93 -0.56
CA ARG A 37 15.07 3.02 0.57
C ARG A 37 15.14 1.59 0.07
N MET A 38 15.97 0.77 0.71
CA MET A 38 16.02 -0.66 0.41
C MET A 38 14.72 -1.32 0.84
N THR A 39 14.07 -2.02 -0.08
CA THR A 39 12.94 -2.92 0.19
C THR A 39 13.12 -4.20 -0.61
N GLN A 40 12.63 -5.33 -0.08
CA GLN A 40 12.75 -6.65 -0.71
C GLN A 40 11.43 -7.17 -1.25
N ASP A 41 10.36 -6.43 -0.99
CA ASP A 41 8.99 -6.78 -1.37
C ASP A 41 8.27 -5.59 -2.01
N VAL A 42 7.21 -5.92 -2.71
CA VAL A 42 6.27 -4.96 -3.28
C VAL A 42 4.94 -5.11 -2.55
N ASP A 43 4.51 -4.06 -1.88
CA ASP A 43 3.21 -4.02 -1.19
C ASP A 43 2.18 -3.35 -2.10
N VAL A 44 1.04 -4.01 -2.34
CA VAL A 44 0.00 -3.52 -3.23
C VAL A 44 -1.39 -3.72 -2.63
N CYS A 45 -2.12 -2.64 -2.45
CA CYS A 45 -3.56 -2.72 -2.22
C CYS A 45 -4.28 -3.00 -3.53
N VAL A 46 -5.28 -3.90 -3.51
CA VAL A 46 -6.06 -4.28 -4.70
C VAL A 46 -7.56 -4.23 -4.43
N SER A 47 -8.31 -3.72 -5.40
CA SER A 47 -9.77 -3.63 -5.35
C SER A 47 -10.42 -4.90 -5.91
N ILE A 48 -10.37 -5.98 -5.14
CA ILE A 48 -11.02 -7.25 -5.47
C ILE A 48 -11.85 -7.76 -4.29
N LYS A 49 -12.84 -8.62 -4.54
CA LYS A 49 -13.60 -9.27 -3.46
C LYS A 49 -12.83 -10.49 -2.95
N LYS A 50 -12.94 -10.79 -1.66
CA LYS A 50 -12.31 -12.00 -1.05
C LYS A 50 -12.63 -13.30 -1.81
N LYS A 51 -13.85 -13.44 -2.33
CA LYS A 51 -14.28 -14.62 -3.11
C LYS A 51 -13.55 -14.76 -4.45
N ASP A 52 -13.03 -13.66 -5.01
CA ASP A 52 -12.42 -13.62 -6.33
C ASP A 52 -10.90 -13.92 -6.29
N VAL A 53 -10.32 -14.04 -5.08
CA VAL A 53 -8.88 -14.27 -4.88
C VAL A 53 -8.40 -15.55 -5.57
N LYS A 54 -9.18 -16.62 -5.57
CA LYS A 54 -8.80 -17.85 -6.27
C LYS A 54 -8.61 -17.61 -7.78
N GLY A 55 -9.51 -16.86 -8.40
CA GLY A 55 -9.40 -16.46 -9.81
C GLY A 55 -8.20 -15.53 -10.06
N PHE A 56 -7.96 -14.59 -9.15
CA PHE A 56 -6.79 -13.72 -9.18
C PHE A 56 -5.47 -14.51 -9.13
N LEU A 57 -5.36 -15.47 -8.22
CA LEU A 57 -4.17 -16.31 -8.08
C LEU A 57 -3.91 -17.13 -9.35
N ARG A 58 -4.94 -17.73 -9.93
CA ARG A 58 -4.81 -18.46 -11.20
C ARG A 58 -4.23 -17.57 -12.31
N LYS A 59 -4.79 -16.37 -12.49
CA LYS A 59 -4.28 -15.39 -13.45
C LYS A 59 -2.85 -14.97 -13.13
N ALA A 60 -2.54 -14.69 -11.86
CA ALA A 60 -1.17 -14.39 -11.47
C ALA A 60 -0.19 -15.51 -11.84
N GLY A 61 -0.61 -16.78 -11.74
CA GLY A 61 0.15 -17.94 -12.21
C GLY A 61 0.48 -17.89 -13.70
N GLU A 62 -0.46 -17.47 -14.55
CA GLU A 62 -0.26 -17.27 -15.99
C GLU A 62 0.81 -16.21 -16.28
N TYR A 63 0.99 -15.23 -15.39
CA TYR A 63 2.07 -14.23 -15.45
C TYR A 63 3.38 -14.70 -14.81
N GLY A 64 3.43 -15.97 -14.37
CA GLY A 64 4.62 -16.60 -13.81
C GLY A 64 4.88 -16.26 -12.33
N PHE A 65 3.86 -15.89 -11.59
CA PHE A 65 3.93 -15.85 -10.13
C PHE A 65 3.63 -17.21 -9.53
N THR A 66 4.31 -17.53 -8.44
CA THR A 66 4.11 -18.73 -7.63
C THR A 66 3.42 -18.38 -6.32
N PHE A 67 2.61 -19.28 -5.78
CA PHE A 67 1.86 -19.08 -4.54
C PHE A 67 1.43 -20.42 -3.93
N ASP A 68 1.14 -20.41 -2.65
CA ASP A 68 0.44 -21.49 -1.96
C ASP A 68 -1.04 -21.10 -1.86
N GLU A 69 -1.90 -21.72 -2.66
CA GLU A 69 -3.33 -21.39 -2.73
C GLU A 69 -4.02 -21.56 -1.37
N LYS A 70 -3.75 -22.67 -0.65
CA LYS A 70 -4.38 -22.94 0.64
C LYS A 70 -4.00 -21.89 1.68
N LYS A 71 -2.72 -21.56 1.74
CA LYS A 71 -2.19 -20.53 2.65
C LYS A 71 -2.72 -19.14 2.31
N ALA A 72 -2.76 -18.79 1.02
CA ALA A 72 -3.29 -17.52 0.56
C ALA A 72 -4.77 -17.35 0.91
N LEU A 73 -5.62 -18.35 0.62
CA LEU A 73 -7.04 -18.30 0.93
C LEU A 73 -7.32 -18.25 2.44
N LYS A 74 -6.50 -18.95 3.25
CA LYS A 74 -6.57 -18.85 4.72
C LYS A 74 -6.24 -17.42 5.17
N SER A 75 -5.14 -16.85 4.72
CA SER A 75 -4.70 -15.48 5.06
C SER A 75 -5.74 -14.44 4.67
N VAL A 76 -6.38 -14.59 3.49
CA VAL A 76 -7.46 -13.69 3.05
C VAL A 76 -8.66 -13.70 4.00
N LYS A 77 -9.03 -14.86 4.55
CA LYS A 77 -10.12 -14.96 5.53
C LYS A 77 -9.76 -14.25 6.83
N GLU A 78 -8.54 -14.44 7.31
CA GLU A 78 -8.07 -13.97 8.61
C GLU A 78 -7.72 -12.46 8.59
N THR A 79 -6.98 -12.02 7.57
CA THR A 79 -6.37 -10.68 7.55
C THR A 79 -6.69 -9.83 6.31
N GLY A 80 -7.39 -10.40 5.32
CA GLY A 80 -7.60 -9.70 4.05
C GLY A 80 -6.35 -9.57 3.18
N THR A 81 -5.27 -10.32 3.49
CA THR A 81 -4.00 -10.25 2.77
C THR A 81 -3.60 -11.58 2.17
N PHE A 82 -2.79 -11.57 1.12
CA PHE A 82 -2.19 -12.77 0.54
C PHE A 82 -0.89 -12.42 -0.19
N LYS A 83 -0.10 -13.45 -0.49
CA LYS A 83 1.24 -13.26 -1.06
C LYS A 83 1.42 -14.10 -2.30
N VAL A 84 2.15 -13.54 -3.26
CA VAL A 84 2.71 -14.29 -4.39
C VAL A 84 4.21 -14.05 -4.46
N SER A 85 4.93 -14.90 -5.16
CA SER A 85 6.38 -14.79 -5.28
C SER A 85 6.81 -14.99 -6.73
N ARG A 86 7.95 -14.40 -7.09
CA ARG A 86 8.62 -14.63 -8.36
C ARG A 86 10.11 -14.47 -8.20
N ASN A 87 10.88 -15.47 -8.65
CA ASN A 87 12.36 -15.44 -8.60
C ASN A 87 12.94 -15.11 -7.22
N GLY A 88 12.30 -15.61 -6.15
CA GLY A 88 12.72 -15.39 -4.76
C GLY A 88 12.26 -14.07 -4.14
N LEU A 89 11.62 -13.18 -4.90
CA LEU A 89 11.04 -11.94 -4.40
C LEU A 89 9.52 -12.09 -4.16
N ARG A 90 8.98 -11.25 -3.27
CA ARG A 90 7.57 -11.31 -2.86
C ARG A 90 6.79 -10.09 -3.31
N VAL A 91 5.50 -10.31 -3.56
CA VAL A 91 4.48 -9.29 -3.64
C VAL A 91 3.42 -9.59 -2.58
N ASP A 92 3.21 -8.63 -1.70
CA ASP A 92 2.21 -8.71 -0.64
C ASP A 92 0.98 -7.91 -1.08
N PHE A 93 -0.16 -8.61 -1.24
CA PHE A 93 -1.43 -8.01 -1.61
C PHE A 93 -2.31 -7.79 -0.40
N ILE A 94 -2.92 -6.62 -0.32
CA ILE A 94 -3.90 -6.23 0.68
C ILE A 94 -5.22 -5.94 -0.05
N ILE A 95 -6.31 -6.58 0.34
CA ILE A 95 -7.63 -6.33 -0.25
C ILE A 95 -8.20 -5.06 0.37
N LEU A 96 -8.51 -4.07 -0.47
CA LEU A 96 -9.17 -2.85 -0.03
C LEU A 96 -10.54 -3.18 0.58
N SER A 97 -10.77 -2.79 1.81
CA SER A 97 -11.97 -3.14 2.58
C SER A 97 -12.66 -1.95 3.25
N THR A 98 -11.91 -0.90 3.57
CA THR A 98 -12.40 0.29 4.28
C THR A 98 -12.74 1.43 3.32
N ASP A 99 -13.55 2.37 3.78
CA ASP A 99 -13.88 3.57 2.99
C ASP A 99 -12.67 4.50 2.84
N PHE A 100 -11.78 4.51 3.83
CA PHE A 100 -10.52 5.22 3.72
C PHE A 100 -9.66 4.66 2.58
N GLU A 101 -9.48 3.35 2.51
CA GLU A 101 -8.67 2.71 1.47
C GLU A 101 -9.23 2.96 0.06
N LYS A 102 -10.55 2.94 -0.09
CA LYS A 102 -11.23 3.31 -1.36
C LYS A 102 -10.99 4.78 -1.71
N THR A 103 -11.04 5.66 -0.71
CA THR A 103 -10.75 7.09 -0.90
C THR A 103 -9.29 7.28 -1.33
N ALA A 104 -8.34 6.64 -0.66
CA ALA A 104 -6.92 6.69 -1.03
C ALA A 104 -6.67 6.18 -2.46
N LEU A 105 -7.37 5.10 -2.88
CA LEU A 105 -7.32 4.61 -4.25
C LEU A 105 -7.82 5.66 -5.25
N SER A 106 -8.96 6.31 -4.98
CA SER A 106 -9.55 7.31 -5.87
C SER A 106 -8.70 8.58 -6.01
N ARG A 107 -7.90 8.90 -4.99
CA ARG A 107 -6.97 10.04 -4.94
C ARG A 107 -5.58 9.70 -5.47
N GLY A 108 -5.34 8.44 -5.80
CA GLY A 108 -4.03 7.94 -6.22
C GLY A 108 -3.42 8.75 -7.37
N GLN A 109 -2.10 8.88 -7.34
CA GLN A 109 -1.31 9.62 -8.31
C GLN A 109 -0.43 8.66 -9.11
N ARG A 110 -0.38 8.86 -10.43
CA ARG A 110 0.53 8.07 -11.30
C ARG A 110 1.93 8.67 -11.24
N LEU A 111 2.83 7.91 -10.62
CA LEU A 111 4.26 8.25 -10.53
C LEU A 111 5.09 7.16 -11.21
N GLU A 112 6.32 7.51 -11.58
CA GLU A 112 7.24 6.58 -12.25
C GLU A 112 8.39 6.19 -11.33
N ILE A 113 8.64 4.88 -11.24
CA ILE A 113 9.82 4.31 -10.59
C ILE A 113 10.28 3.08 -11.38
N PHE A 114 11.57 2.85 -11.47
CA PHE A 114 12.17 1.74 -12.23
C PHE A 114 11.72 1.70 -13.71
N GLY A 115 11.47 2.86 -14.31
CA GLY A 115 10.96 2.95 -15.69
C GLY A 115 9.52 2.43 -15.86
N THR A 116 8.74 2.35 -14.78
CA THR A 116 7.35 1.86 -14.79
C THR A 116 6.44 2.86 -14.08
N LYS A 117 5.40 3.32 -14.79
CA LYS A 117 4.35 4.15 -14.20
C LYS A 117 3.36 3.27 -13.44
N ALA A 118 3.05 3.66 -12.20
CA ALA A 118 2.09 2.96 -11.36
C ALA A 118 1.28 3.96 -10.51
N LEU A 119 0.20 3.49 -9.88
CA LEU A 119 -0.63 4.31 -9.02
C LEU A 119 -0.13 4.23 -7.58
N PHE A 120 0.10 5.40 -6.97
CA PHE A 120 0.59 5.56 -5.61
C PHE A 120 -0.35 6.45 -4.80
N PRO A 121 -0.45 6.29 -3.47
CA PRO A 121 -1.23 7.20 -2.62
C PRO A 121 -0.66 8.62 -2.66
N THR A 122 -1.48 9.60 -2.33
CA THR A 122 -0.98 10.95 -2.03
C THR A 122 -0.10 10.91 -0.76
N PRO A 123 0.72 11.95 -0.50
CA PRO A 123 1.49 12.02 0.75
C PRO A 123 0.61 11.92 2.00
N GLU A 124 -0.56 12.55 1.99
CA GLU A 124 -1.53 12.49 3.08
C GLU A 124 -2.05 11.06 3.28
N ASP A 125 -2.47 10.42 2.20
CA ASP A 125 -2.98 9.05 2.26
C ASP A 125 -1.89 8.06 2.69
N LEU A 126 -0.63 8.30 2.30
CA LEU A 126 0.50 7.48 2.72
C LEU A 126 0.77 7.63 4.23
N ILE A 127 0.63 8.84 4.79
CA ILE A 127 0.68 9.06 6.24
C ILE A 127 -0.42 8.26 6.94
N LEU A 128 -1.67 8.36 6.46
CA LEU A 128 -2.81 7.69 7.07
C LEU A 128 -2.72 6.17 6.98
N LEU A 129 -2.23 5.61 5.86
CA LEU A 129 -1.95 4.18 5.71
C LEU A 129 -0.89 3.66 6.68
N LYS A 130 0.04 4.51 7.11
CA LYS A 130 1.13 4.17 8.02
C LYS A 130 0.81 4.40 9.50
N VAL A 131 -0.07 5.34 9.80
CA VAL A 131 -0.42 5.64 11.20
C VAL A 131 -1.26 4.52 11.83
N VAL A 132 -2.01 3.76 11.04
CA VAL A 132 -2.86 2.68 11.56
C VAL A 132 -2.03 1.50 12.11
N PRO A 133 -1.08 0.92 11.36
CA PRO A 133 -0.24 -0.16 11.88
C PRO A 133 0.78 0.34 12.93
N HIS A 134 1.20 1.59 12.87
CA HIS A 134 2.03 2.31 13.83
C HIS A 134 3.27 1.53 14.32
N ARG A 135 3.97 0.82 13.43
CA ARG A 135 5.26 0.18 13.73
C ARG A 135 6.35 1.23 13.84
N ALA A 136 7.46 0.95 14.48
CA ALA A 136 8.59 1.91 14.61
C ALA A 136 9.04 2.47 13.25
N ILE A 137 9.07 1.63 12.22
CA ILE A 137 9.40 2.06 10.87
C ILE A 137 8.34 2.97 10.25
N ASP A 138 7.06 2.74 10.56
CA ASP A 138 5.96 3.56 10.05
C ASP A 138 5.99 4.96 10.69
N VAL A 139 6.34 5.07 11.96
CA VAL A 139 6.52 6.35 12.66
C VAL A 139 7.62 7.18 11.99
N ALA A 140 8.79 6.57 11.75
CA ALA A 140 9.89 7.24 11.05
C ALA A 140 9.50 7.67 9.62
N ASP A 141 8.77 6.81 8.89
CA ASP A 141 8.27 7.11 7.55
C ASP A 141 7.30 8.31 7.58
N ILE A 142 6.36 8.35 8.53
CA ILE A 142 5.40 9.47 8.72
C ILE A 142 6.14 10.79 8.95
N GLU A 143 7.16 10.79 9.82
CA GLU A 143 7.98 11.98 10.07
C GLU A 143 8.71 12.46 8.82
N ASN A 144 9.28 11.55 8.05
CA ASN A 144 9.98 11.88 6.81
C ASN A 144 9.02 12.43 5.74
N ILE A 145 7.81 11.86 5.60
CA ILE A 145 6.78 12.39 4.69
C ILE A 145 6.39 13.80 5.14
N ALA A 146 6.06 13.99 6.42
CA ALA A 146 5.65 15.28 6.96
C ALA A 146 6.72 16.36 6.76
N LYS A 147 8.00 16.01 6.96
CA LYS A 147 9.13 16.91 6.74
C LYS A 147 9.29 17.28 5.26
N LYS A 148 9.24 16.29 4.35
CA LYS A 148 9.40 16.53 2.91
C LYS A 148 8.29 17.38 2.32
N PHE A 149 7.06 17.18 2.77
CA PHE A 149 5.88 17.88 2.29
C PHE A 149 5.42 19.00 3.24
N GLN A 150 6.31 19.49 4.12
CA GLN A 150 5.99 20.57 5.05
C GLN A 150 5.41 21.79 4.32
N GLY A 151 4.27 22.29 4.80
CA GLY A 151 3.56 23.42 4.19
C GLY A 151 2.72 23.07 2.94
N LYS A 152 2.77 21.84 2.44
CA LYS A 152 2.03 21.38 1.25
C LYS A 152 0.94 20.36 1.57
N LEU A 153 0.96 19.77 2.77
CA LEU A 153 -0.03 18.78 3.21
C LEU A 153 -1.39 19.42 3.47
N ASP A 154 -2.45 18.76 3.03
CA ASP A 154 -3.82 19.10 3.40
C ASP A 154 -4.09 18.66 4.85
N LYS A 155 -3.92 19.64 5.77
CA LYS A 155 -4.05 19.40 7.22
C LYS A 155 -5.49 19.09 7.63
N GLU A 156 -6.47 19.67 6.96
CA GLU A 156 -7.89 19.44 7.27
C GLU A 156 -8.28 18.01 6.89
N TYR A 157 -7.89 17.57 5.70
CA TYR A 157 -8.04 16.20 5.25
C TYR A 157 -7.40 15.19 6.22
N LEU A 158 -6.13 15.41 6.57
CA LEU A 158 -5.39 14.54 7.49
C LEU A 158 -6.07 14.43 8.87
N ILE A 159 -6.50 15.55 9.45
CA ILE A 159 -7.14 15.56 10.76
C ILE A 159 -8.52 14.89 10.70
N SER A 160 -9.30 15.19 9.66
CA SER A 160 -10.63 14.58 9.48
C SER A 160 -10.56 13.07 9.39
N TRP A 161 -9.65 12.54 8.54
CA TRP A 161 -9.49 11.09 8.43
C TRP A 161 -8.83 10.45 9.65
N ALA A 162 -7.86 11.13 10.26
CA ALA A 162 -7.26 10.62 11.50
C ALA A 162 -8.30 10.46 12.62
N GLN A 163 -9.26 11.39 12.73
CA GLN A 163 -10.36 11.27 13.69
C GLN A 163 -11.24 10.05 13.36
N LYS A 164 -11.69 9.92 12.11
CA LYS A 164 -12.52 8.77 11.68
C LYS A 164 -11.83 7.44 11.92
N LEU A 165 -10.56 7.31 11.48
CA LEU A 165 -9.79 6.09 11.69
C LEU A 165 -9.52 5.79 13.17
N SER A 166 -9.36 6.84 13.98
CA SER A 166 -9.21 6.73 15.44
C SER A 166 -10.48 6.17 16.08
N ASP A 167 -11.64 6.66 15.63
CA ASP A 167 -12.96 6.23 16.14
C ASP A 167 -13.27 4.78 15.69
N GLU A 168 -13.03 4.46 14.41
CA GLU A 168 -13.24 3.12 13.84
C GLU A 168 -12.35 2.05 14.49
N ALA A 169 -11.10 2.40 14.80
CA ALA A 169 -10.14 1.50 15.43
C ALA A 169 -10.17 1.54 16.97
N GLU A 170 -11.01 2.37 17.58
CA GLU A 170 -11.03 2.64 19.02
C GLU A 170 -9.62 2.98 19.56
N ASN A 171 -8.83 3.73 18.76
CA ASN A 171 -7.42 4.00 19.04
C ASN A 171 -7.05 5.48 18.87
N LEU A 172 -7.11 6.24 19.96
CA LEU A 172 -6.75 7.67 20.00
C LEU A 172 -5.30 7.98 19.61
N LYS A 173 -4.41 6.99 19.59
CA LYS A 173 -3.02 7.21 19.16
C LYS A 173 -2.92 7.63 17.70
N ILE A 174 -3.84 7.15 16.84
CA ILE A 174 -3.90 7.52 15.42
C ILE A 174 -4.04 9.03 15.28
N TYR A 175 -5.05 9.61 15.92
CA TYR A 175 -5.31 11.05 15.90
C TYR A 175 -4.16 11.86 16.50
N LYS A 176 -3.65 11.44 17.67
CA LYS A 176 -2.55 12.11 18.35
C LYS A 176 -1.28 12.14 17.52
N GLU A 177 -0.96 11.04 16.84
CA GLU A 177 0.24 10.94 16.01
C GLU A 177 0.16 11.86 14.80
N VAL A 178 -0.97 11.92 14.11
CA VAL A 178 -1.18 12.85 13.00
C VAL A 178 -1.06 14.29 13.46
N LYS A 179 -1.65 14.66 14.60
CA LYS A 179 -1.49 16.00 15.18
C LYS A 179 -0.02 16.32 15.53
N ARG A 180 0.70 15.37 16.12
CA ARG A 180 2.11 15.52 16.46
C ARG A 180 2.97 15.87 15.24
N VAL A 181 2.82 15.13 14.15
CA VAL A 181 3.64 15.36 12.94
C VAL A 181 3.23 16.61 12.16
N LEU A 182 2.01 17.11 12.37
CA LEU A 182 1.57 18.39 11.82
C LEU A 182 1.98 19.62 12.66
N GLY A 183 2.64 19.39 13.79
CA GLY A 183 3.08 20.48 14.71
C GLY A 183 1.92 21.13 15.47
N LYS A 184 0.88 20.35 15.81
CA LYS A 184 -0.30 20.82 16.55
C LYS A 184 -0.47 20.12 17.89
#